data_0b68a52347f26ef1c36d080980ee3552
#
_entry.id   0b68a52347f26ef1c36d080980ee3552
#
_cell.length_a   1.000
_cell.length_b   1.000
_cell.length_c   1.000
_cell.angle_alpha   90.00
_cell.angle_beta   90.00
_cell.angle_gamma   90.00
#
_symmetry.space_group_name_H-M   'P 1'
#
loop_
_entity.id
_entity.type
_entity.pdbx_description
1 polymer ?
#
loop_
_entity_poly.entity_id
_entity_poly.type
_entity_poly.pdbx_seq_one_letter_code
_entity_poly.pdbx_strand_id
1 'polypeptide(L)'
;MKSILLIGMGKFGQTLGTRLLNMGDEVMIVDKNEDIINALAPKYTNALIANCMNADNLSTMDIPSFDVCVVAIGDDFQSSLEATALLKENGA
;
A
#
# COMPACT_ATOMS: atom_id res chain seq x y z
N MET A 1 3.68 17.89 -1.69
CA MET A 1 3.86 16.50 -2.08
C MET A 1 4.00 15.63 -0.83
N LYS A 2 3.26 14.55 -0.74
CA LYS A 2 3.31 13.62 0.40
C LYS A 2 3.82 12.27 -0.07
N SER A 3 4.43 11.52 0.86
CA SER A 3 4.82 10.13 0.64
C SER A 3 3.71 9.24 1.19
N ILE A 4 3.12 8.41 0.32
CA ILE A 4 1.95 7.60 0.67
C ILE A 4 2.25 6.13 0.42
N LEU A 5 1.97 5.31 1.43
CA LEU A 5 2.00 3.87 1.31
C LEU A 5 0.57 3.37 1.09
N LEU A 6 0.30 2.78 -0.07
CA LEU A 6 -1.02 2.29 -0.45
C LEU A 6 -0.99 0.77 -0.54
N ILE A 7 -1.74 0.12 0.34
CA ILE A 7 -1.76 -1.33 0.48
C ILE A 7 -3.06 -1.87 -0.08
N GLY A 8 -2.97 -2.76 -1.07
CA GLY A 8 -4.11 -3.34 -1.74
C GLY A 8 -4.47 -2.58 -3.02
N MET A 9 -4.33 -3.26 -4.17
CA MET A 9 -4.52 -2.64 -5.48
C MET A 9 -5.68 -3.27 -6.26
N GLY A 10 -6.79 -3.53 -5.57
CA GLY A 10 -8.07 -3.81 -6.21
C GLY A 10 -8.64 -2.53 -6.84
N LYS A 11 -9.91 -2.57 -7.24
CA LYS A 11 -10.53 -1.41 -7.92
C LYS A 11 -10.44 -0.13 -7.09
N PHE A 12 -10.73 -0.22 -5.80
CA PHE A 12 -10.68 0.93 -4.91
C PHE A 12 -9.26 1.48 -4.78
N GLY A 13 -8.28 0.59 -4.56
CA GLY A 13 -6.89 0.98 -4.44
C GLY A 13 -6.36 1.64 -5.70
N GLN A 14 -6.70 1.11 -6.88
CA GLN A 14 -6.30 1.69 -8.15
C GLN A 14 -6.92 3.06 -8.38
N THR A 15 -8.20 3.24 -8.04
CA THR A 15 -8.88 4.53 -8.17
C THR A 15 -8.23 5.57 -7.25
N LEU A 16 -8.01 5.21 -6.00
CA LEU A 16 -7.36 6.10 -5.04
C LEU A 16 -5.94 6.44 -5.46
N GLY A 17 -5.16 5.44 -5.87
CA GLY A 17 -3.78 5.63 -6.30
C GLY A 17 -3.67 6.59 -7.49
N THR A 18 -4.55 6.45 -8.47
CA THR A 18 -4.58 7.36 -9.62
C THR A 18 -4.84 8.80 -9.18
N ARG A 19 -5.76 9.01 -8.25
CA ARG A 19 -6.05 10.34 -7.73
C ARG A 19 -4.86 10.94 -6.99
N LEU A 20 -4.19 10.12 -6.18
CA LEU A 20 -3.01 10.58 -5.43
C LEU A 20 -1.88 10.98 -6.37
N LEU A 21 -1.62 10.20 -7.43
CA LEU A 21 -0.62 10.56 -8.43
C LEU A 21 -0.98 11.87 -9.13
N ASN A 22 -2.25 12.08 -9.47
CA ASN A 22 -2.70 13.30 -10.11
C ASN A 22 -2.57 14.53 -9.21
N MET A 23 -2.55 14.32 -7.89
CA MET A 23 -2.31 15.38 -6.91
C MET A 23 -0.82 15.68 -6.71
N GLY A 24 0.06 14.94 -7.36
CA GLY A 24 1.49 15.13 -7.26
C GLY A 24 2.16 14.39 -6.11
N ASP A 25 1.47 13.46 -5.48
CA ASP A 25 2.03 12.69 -4.36
C ASP A 25 2.93 11.56 -4.84
N GLU A 26 3.88 11.18 -3.99
CA GLU A 26 4.69 9.98 -4.19
C GLU A 26 3.93 8.79 -3.58
N VAL A 27 3.69 7.76 -4.38
CA VAL A 27 2.91 6.61 -3.95
C VAL A 27 3.70 5.33 -4.14
N MET A 28 3.88 4.60 -3.03
CA MET A 28 4.37 3.23 -3.06
C MET A 28 3.17 2.31 -2.93
N ILE A 29 3.01 1.40 -3.89
CA ILE A 29 1.92 0.43 -3.88
C ILE A 29 2.42 -0.93 -3.39
N VAL A 30 1.56 -1.64 -2.66
CA VAL A 30 1.86 -2.97 -2.15
C VAL A 30 0.66 -3.88 -2.38
N ASP A 31 0.90 -5.06 -2.92
CA ASP A 31 -0.11 -6.09 -3.07
C ASP A 31 0.57 -7.45 -3.11
N LYS A 32 -0.11 -8.47 -2.67
CA LYS A 32 0.40 -9.84 -2.75
C LYS A 32 0.32 -10.44 -4.16
N ASN A 33 -0.49 -9.84 -5.03
CA ASN A 33 -0.70 -10.32 -6.40
C ASN A 33 0.38 -9.75 -7.33
N GLU A 34 1.27 -10.64 -7.75
CA GLU A 34 2.39 -10.28 -8.62
C GLU A 34 1.93 -9.70 -9.95
N ASP A 35 0.87 -10.24 -10.55
CA ASP A 35 0.37 -9.76 -11.84
C ASP A 35 -0.13 -8.32 -11.76
N ILE A 36 -0.84 -8.00 -10.68
CA ILE A 36 -1.33 -6.64 -10.45
C ILE A 36 -0.16 -5.68 -10.27
N ILE A 37 0.80 -6.04 -9.45
CA ILE A 37 1.96 -5.18 -9.18
C ILE A 37 2.79 -4.97 -10.45
N ASN A 38 3.04 -6.02 -11.21
CA ASN A 38 3.82 -5.91 -12.45
C ASN A 38 3.12 -5.01 -13.48
N ALA A 39 1.79 -5.06 -13.54
CA ALA A 39 1.03 -4.22 -14.46
C ALA A 39 1.04 -2.74 -14.04
N LEU A 40 1.06 -2.46 -12.74
CA LEU A 40 0.92 -1.10 -12.22
C LEU A 40 2.24 -0.41 -11.88
N ALA A 41 3.31 -1.17 -11.66
CA ALA A 41 4.59 -0.63 -11.23
C ALA A 41 5.08 0.58 -12.04
N PRO A 42 4.97 0.59 -13.39
CA PRO A 42 5.44 1.75 -14.16
C PRO A 42 4.71 3.06 -13.88
N LYS A 43 3.52 3.00 -13.29
CA LYS A 43 2.70 4.18 -13.03
C LYS A 43 3.00 4.83 -11.68
N TYR A 44 3.65 4.12 -10.78
CA TYR A 44 3.83 4.55 -9.39
C TYR A 44 5.29 4.82 -9.08
N THR A 45 5.53 5.58 -8.02
CA THR A 45 6.87 5.91 -7.56
C THR A 45 7.65 4.66 -7.18
N ASN A 46 6.98 3.73 -6.52
CA ASN A 46 7.57 2.46 -6.13
C ASN A 46 6.47 1.39 -6.02
N ALA A 47 6.84 0.13 -6.13
CA ALA A 47 5.90 -0.99 -6.06
C ALA A 47 6.56 -2.20 -5.41
N LEU A 48 5.83 -2.89 -4.54
CA LEU A 48 6.33 -4.04 -3.80
C LEU A 48 5.31 -5.17 -3.83
N ILE A 49 5.77 -6.37 -4.17
CA ILE A 49 4.97 -7.59 -4.07
C ILE A 49 5.20 -8.15 -2.66
N ALA A 50 4.19 -8.05 -1.80
CA ALA A 50 4.30 -8.52 -0.43
C ALA A 50 2.93 -8.79 0.17
N ASN A 51 2.88 -9.73 1.10
CA ASN A 51 1.71 -9.98 1.92
C ASN A 51 1.78 -9.13 3.18
N CYS A 52 0.91 -8.12 3.28
CA CYS A 52 0.89 -7.20 4.42
C CYS A 52 0.38 -7.84 5.72
N MET A 53 -0.09 -9.09 5.66
CA MET A 53 -0.39 -9.87 6.85
C MET A 53 0.88 -10.42 7.51
N ASN A 54 2.02 -10.27 6.89
CA ASN A 54 3.30 -10.74 7.42
C ASN A 54 4.06 -9.56 8.03
N ALA A 55 4.28 -9.61 9.35
CA ALA A 55 4.93 -8.52 10.08
C ALA A 55 6.37 -8.27 9.60
N ASP A 56 7.08 -9.32 9.15
CA ASP A 56 8.43 -9.16 8.64
C ASP A 56 8.45 -8.32 7.36
N ASN A 57 7.46 -8.51 6.48
CA ASN A 57 7.33 -7.69 5.28
C ASN A 57 7.09 -6.22 5.64
N LEU A 58 6.23 -5.96 6.61
CA LEU A 58 5.94 -4.60 7.04
C LEU A 58 7.16 -3.92 7.67
N SER A 59 7.94 -4.65 8.44
CA SER A 59 9.12 -4.06 9.10
C SER A 59 10.20 -3.64 8.09
N THR A 60 10.21 -4.22 6.88
CA THR A 60 11.17 -3.85 5.83
C THR A 60 10.72 -2.62 5.03
N MET A 61 9.48 -2.17 5.18
CA MET A 61 8.93 -1.06 4.38
C MET A 61 9.21 0.33 4.92
N ASP A 62 9.87 0.43 6.08
CA ASP A 62 10.14 1.72 6.74
C ASP A 62 8.87 2.57 6.85
N ILE A 63 7.84 1.98 7.44
CA ILE A 63 6.51 2.58 7.53
C ILE A 63 6.52 4.00 8.13
N PRO A 64 7.30 4.29 9.20
CA PRO A 64 7.32 5.65 9.75
C PRO A 64 7.83 6.73 8.80
N SER A 65 8.50 6.36 7.70
CA SER A 65 8.97 7.34 6.70
C SER A 65 7.84 7.87 5.82
N PHE A 66 6.68 7.22 5.79
CA PHE A 66 5.54 7.66 4.99
C PHE A 66 4.69 8.65 5.76
N ASP A 67 4.21 9.67 5.07
CA ASP A 67 3.29 10.66 5.66
C ASP A 67 1.92 10.05 5.93
N VAL A 68 1.46 9.18 5.02
CA VAL A 68 0.15 8.53 5.12
C VAL A 68 0.27 7.07 4.71
N CYS A 69 -0.39 6.19 5.46
CA CYS A 69 -0.53 4.78 5.10
C CYS A 69 -2.01 4.47 4.93
N VAL A 70 -2.37 3.94 3.75
CA VAL A 70 -3.77 3.62 3.42
C VAL A 70 -3.90 2.12 3.17
N VAL A 71 -4.88 1.51 3.80
CA VAL A 71 -5.21 0.10 3.58
C VAL A 71 -6.50 0.03 2.77
N ALA A 72 -6.38 -0.48 1.55
CA ALA A 72 -7.48 -0.54 0.58
C ALA A 72 -7.74 -1.98 0.13
N ILE A 73 -7.74 -2.93 1.07
CA ILE A 73 -8.04 -4.33 0.81
C ILE A 73 -9.56 -4.48 0.88
N GLY A 74 -10.23 -4.23 -0.24
CA GLY A 74 -11.65 -3.95 -0.27
C GLY A 74 -12.58 -5.14 -0.02
N ASP A 75 -12.15 -6.35 -0.37
CA ASP A 75 -13.04 -7.52 -0.34
C ASP A 75 -12.86 -8.38 0.92
N ASP A 76 -11.90 -8.06 1.77
CA ASP A 76 -11.61 -8.82 2.98
C ASP A 76 -11.44 -7.87 4.16
N PHE A 77 -12.55 -7.67 4.87
CA PHE A 77 -12.58 -6.77 6.02
C PHE A 77 -11.61 -7.21 7.12
N GLN A 78 -11.53 -8.51 7.39
CA GLN A 78 -10.63 -9.01 8.42
C GLN A 78 -9.17 -8.78 8.07
N SER A 79 -8.77 -9.04 6.83
CA SER A 79 -7.41 -8.77 6.37
C SER A 79 -7.07 -7.28 6.46
N SER A 80 -8.02 -6.41 6.15
CA SER A 80 -7.83 -4.96 6.29
C SER A 80 -7.60 -4.56 7.75
N LEU A 81 -8.35 -5.14 8.69
CA LEU A 81 -8.17 -4.87 10.11
C LEU A 81 -6.82 -5.36 10.61
N GLU A 82 -6.43 -6.57 10.23
CA GLU A 82 -5.14 -7.14 10.64
C GLU A 82 -3.98 -6.36 10.06
N ALA A 83 -4.04 -5.98 8.78
CA ALA A 83 -3.01 -5.17 8.16
C ALA A 83 -2.90 -3.80 8.84
N THR A 84 -4.03 -3.17 9.19
CA THR A 84 -4.03 -1.90 9.90
C THR A 84 -3.37 -2.02 11.27
N ALA A 85 -3.66 -3.10 12.01
CA ALA A 85 -3.03 -3.34 13.31
C ALA A 85 -1.53 -3.52 13.18
N LEU A 86 -1.08 -4.31 12.19
CA LEU A 86 0.35 -4.52 11.95
C LEU A 86 1.05 -3.22 11.55
N LEU A 87 0.40 -2.38 10.76
CA LEU A 87 0.94 -1.06 10.40
C LEU A 87 1.16 -0.20 11.64
N LYS A 88 0.21 -0.18 12.56
CA LYS A 88 0.34 0.58 13.80
C LYS A 88 1.48 0.05 14.67
N GLU A 89 1.65 -1.28 14.73
CA GLU A 89 2.78 -1.88 15.45
C GLU A 89 4.12 -1.48 14.84
N ASN A 90 4.15 -1.14 13.56
CA ASN A 90 5.36 -0.72 12.84
C ASN A 90 5.48 0.81 12.72
N GLY A 91 4.71 1.57 13.45
CA GLY A 91 4.86 3.01 13.57
C GLY A 91 3.98 3.87 12.66
N ALA A 92 2.96 3.27 12.08
CA ALA A 92 2.01 4.03 11.26
C ALA A 92 0.99 4.77 12.13
#